data_5d954e220a130df35ba9e7100cac2f79
#
_entry.id   5d954e220a130df35ba9e7100cac2f79
#
_cell.length_a   1.000
_cell.length_b   1.000
_cell.length_c   1.000
_cell.angle_alpha   90.00
_cell.angle_beta   90.00
_cell.angle_gamma   90.00
#
_symmetry.space_group_name_H-M   'P 1'
#
loop_
_entity.id
_entity.type
_entity.pdbx_description
1 polymer ?
#
loop_
_entity_poly.entity_id
_entity_poly.type
_entity_poly.pdbx_seq_one_letter_code
_entity_poly.pdbx_strand_id
1 'polypeptide(L)'
;MKTVILENVSKQIHERDVLKNINLSLDKGKIFGLIGPNGAGKTTLMRAMMNMISINSGTIQIFNKEYKKDDNYIYARVGALIEEPAFYPYMTGRQNVEYIRKLRKLPKSVLEEIRSLTGLKKAWDKQVKRYSLGMKMRLALGICFMGEPEFLILDEPMNGLDPDGIFTLKELLKKKKEDGVTILISSHLLLELQELADEFIFLKEGEVVKVCENDVNIEDVYNEIYKNREKSL
;
A
#
# COMPACT_ATOMS: atom_id res chain seq x y z
N MET A 1 -1.85 -10.53 17.30
CA MET A 1 -1.56 -11.50 16.21
C MET A 1 -0.92 -10.73 15.07
N LYS A 2 0.18 -11.25 14.49
CA LYS A 2 0.90 -10.55 13.41
C LYS A 2 0.35 -10.93 12.04
N THR A 3 0.10 -9.94 11.19
CA THR A 3 -0.28 -10.14 9.79
C THR A 3 0.96 -10.33 8.93
N VAL A 4 2.02 -9.54 9.21
CA VAL A 4 3.28 -9.54 8.47
C VAL A 4 4.44 -9.64 9.45
N ILE A 5 5.47 -10.42 9.11
CA ILE A 5 6.74 -10.50 9.84
C ILE A 5 7.87 -10.48 8.81
N LEU A 6 8.81 -9.58 8.99
CA LEU A 6 10.07 -9.50 8.24
C LEU A 6 11.21 -9.71 9.22
N GLU A 7 12.14 -10.62 8.90
CA GLU A 7 13.32 -10.93 9.72
C GLU A 7 14.59 -10.83 8.86
N ASN A 8 15.47 -9.91 9.21
CA ASN A 8 16.77 -9.67 8.59
C ASN A 8 16.71 -9.50 7.06
N VAL A 9 15.64 -8.87 6.55
CA VAL A 9 15.41 -8.73 5.11
C VAL A 9 16.37 -7.72 4.51
N SER A 10 17.15 -8.16 3.52
CA SER A 10 18.05 -7.29 2.77
C SER A 10 17.81 -7.44 1.26
N LYS A 11 17.97 -6.32 0.53
CA LYS A 11 17.86 -6.27 -0.92
C LYS A 11 18.91 -5.37 -1.53
N GLN A 12 19.63 -5.91 -2.50
CA GLN A 12 20.59 -5.20 -3.31
C GLN A 12 20.07 -5.07 -4.76
N ILE A 13 20.22 -3.91 -5.37
CA ILE A 13 19.88 -3.62 -6.76
C ILE A 13 21.08 -2.89 -7.38
N HIS A 14 21.66 -3.44 -8.46
CA HIS A 14 22.85 -2.88 -9.12
C HIS A 14 23.95 -2.47 -8.12
N GLU A 15 24.38 -3.42 -7.26
CA GLU A 15 25.44 -3.25 -6.24
C GLU A 15 25.12 -2.21 -5.14
N ARG A 16 23.93 -1.63 -5.14
CA ARG A 16 23.46 -0.71 -4.11
C ARG A 16 22.52 -1.42 -3.14
N ASP A 17 22.83 -1.34 -1.86
CA ASP A 17 21.95 -1.83 -0.81
C ASP A 17 20.72 -0.91 -0.68
N VAL A 18 19.56 -1.43 -1.07
CA VAL A 18 18.29 -0.69 -1.05
C VAL A 18 17.47 -1.01 0.20
N LEU A 19 17.56 -2.25 0.70
CA LEU A 19 17.03 -2.65 2.00
C LEU A 19 18.18 -3.31 2.79
N LYS A 20 18.31 -2.95 4.06
CA LYS A 20 19.41 -3.36 4.92
C LYS A 20 18.86 -3.89 6.22
N ASN A 21 18.91 -5.21 6.39
CA ASN A 21 18.56 -5.89 7.64
C ASN A 21 17.21 -5.43 8.24
N ILE A 22 16.17 -5.34 7.40
CA ILE A 22 14.84 -4.92 7.83
C ILE A 22 14.26 -5.97 8.78
N ASN A 23 13.94 -5.54 9.99
CA ASN A 23 13.18 -6.28 10.98
C ASN A 23 11.91 -5.48 11.28
N LEU A 24 10.74 -6.05 10.96
CA LEU A 24 9.46 -5.36 11.07
C LEU A 24 8.34 -6.36 11.30
N SER A 25 7.38 -6.01 12.13
CA SER A 25 6.16 -6.79 12.26
C SER A 25 4.92 -5.89 12.30
N LEU A 26 3.87 -6.29 11.58
CA LEU A 26 2.60 -5.57 11.50
C LEU A 26 1.52 -6.37 12.22
N ASP A 27 0.89 -5.75 13.23
CA ASP A 27 -0.22 -6.34 13.96
C ASP A 27 -1.50 -6.35 13.13
N LYS A 28 -2.34 -7.37 13.35
CA LYS A 28 -3.62 -7.49 12.66
C LYS A 28 -4.56 -6.34 13.03
N GLY A 29 -5.27 -5.79 12.02
CA GLY A 29 -6.32 -4.81 12.21
C GLY A 29 -5.83 -3.42 12.59
N LYS A 30 -4.57 -3.08 12.25
CA LYS A 30 -4.00 -1.74 12.42
C LYS A 30 -3.64 -1.12 11.07
N ILE A 31 -3.57 0.21 11.05
CA ILE A 31 -3.05 1.01 9.95
C ILE A 31 -1.64 1.47 10.29
N PHE A 32 -0.69 1.13 9.43
CA PHE A 32 0.72 1.50 9.54
C PHE A 32 1.09 2.54 8.48
N GLY A 33 1.58 3.70 8.90
CA GLY A 33 2.12 4.73 8.03
C GLY A 33 3.61 4.48 7.76
N LEU A 34 3.99 4.20 6.50
CA LEU A 34 5.39 4.05 6.09
C LEU A 34 5.94 5.37 5.59
N ILE A 35 6.92 5.91 6.30
CA ILE A 35 7.44 7.26 6.11
C ILE A 35 8.91 7.21 5.73
N GLY A 36 9.31 8.08 4.84
CA GLY A 36 10.71 8.27 4.44
C GLY A 36 10.81 9.13 3.18
N PRO A 37 11.96 9.74 2.92
CA PRO A 37 12.20 10.52 1.71
C PRO A 37 12.16 9.64 0.45
N ASN A 38 12.18 10.28 -0.71
CA ASN A 38 12.31 9.57 -1.97
C ASN A 38 13.64 8.81 -2.00
N GLY A 39 13.59 7.55 -2.42
CA GLY A 39 14.77 6.67 -2.43
C GLY A 39 15.09 5.99 -1.09
N ALA A 40 14.30 6.21 -0.02
CA ALA A 40 14.50 5.53 1.26
C ALA A 40 14.29 4.00 1.21
N GLY A 41 13.62 3.48 0.16
CA GLY A 41 13.36 2.05 -0.01
C GLY A 41 11.90 1.64 0.20
N LYS A 42 10.95 2.59 0.40
CA LYS A 42 9.53 2.30 0.69
C LYS A 42 8.88 1.38 -0.35
N THR A 43 8.91 1.78 -1.62
CA THR A 43 8.35 1.00 -2.73
C THR A 43 9.04 -0.36 -2.88
N THR A 44 10.37 -0.40 -2.69
CA THR A 44 11.15 -1.65 -2.73
C THR A 44 10.73 -2.60 -1.61
N LEU A 45 10.51 -2.08 -0.39
CA LEU A 45 10.01 -2.87 0.73
C LEU A 45 8.62 -3.45 0.44
N MET A 46 7.70 -2.62 -0.06
CA MET A 46 6.36 -3.06 -0.44
C MET A 46 6.38 -4.11 -1.57
N ARG A 47 7.24 -3.93 -2.58
CA ARG A 47 7.45 -4.92 -3.66
C ARG A 47 8.01 -6.24 -3.14
N ALA A 48 8.94 -6.19 -2.19
CA ALA A 48 9.50 -7.39 -1.55
C ALA A 48 8.41 -8.12 -0.75
N MET A 49 7.59 -7.40 0.02
CA MET A 49 6.44 -7.98 0.74
C MET A 49 5.44 -8.67 -0.19
N MET A 50 5.27 -8.20 -1.43
CA MET A 50 4.40 -8.80 -2.44
C MET A 50 5.09 -9.86 -3.29
N ASN A 51 6.33 -10.23 -2.97
CA ASN A 51 7.15 -11.15 -3.77
C ASN A 51 7.26 -10.74 -5.26
N MET A 52 7.14 -9.43 -5.54
CA MET A 52 7.34 -8.86 -6.88
C MET A 52 8.83 -8.74 -7.23
N ILE A 53 9.68 -8.73 -6.22
CA ILE A 53 11.13 -8.79 -6.32
C ILE A 53 11.69 -9.80 -5.31
N SER A 54 12.76 -10.51 -5.68
CA SER A 54 13.47 -11.40 -4.77
C SER A 54 14.27 -10.60 -3.75
N ILE A 55 14.33 -11.07 -2.51
CA ILE A 55 15.26 -10.58 -1.47
C ILE A 55 16.61 -11.29 -1.58
N ASN A 56 17.67 -10.68 -1.06
CA ASN A 56 19.01 -11.28 -1.00
C ASN A 56 19.22 -12.12 0.26
N SER A 57 18.62 -11.72 1.38
CA SER A 57 18.67 -12.46 2.65
C SER A 57 17.45 -12.16 3.50
N GLY A 58 17.25 -12.95 4.54
CA GLY A 58 16.14 -12.83 5.49
C GLY A 58 14.89 -13.60 5.06
N THR A 59 13.79 -13.39 5.78
CA THR A 59 12.50 -14.03 5.54
C THR A 59 11.36 -13.02 5.57
N ILE A 60 10.31 -13.26 4.78
CA ILE A 60 9.07 -12.47 4.78
C ILE A 60 7.92 -13.45 4.95
N GLN A 61 7.14 -13.27 6.01
CA GLN A 61 5.94 -14.06 6.28
C GLN A 61 4.71 -13.15 6.24
N ILE A 62 3.67 -13.60 5.53
CA ILE A 62 2.35 -12.97 5.54
C ILE A 62 1.33 -14.04 5.94
N PHE A 63 0.49 -13.72 6.94
CA PHE A 63 -0.45 -14.66 7.55
C PHE A 63 0.23 -15.95 8.07
N ASN A 64 1.41 -15.80 8.70
CA ASN A 64 2.29 -16.88 9.19
C ASN A 64 2.76 -17.85 8.09
N LYS A 65 2.84 -17.39 6.85
CA LYS A 65 3.36 -18.16 5.72
C LYS A 65 4.41 -17.38 4.95
N GLU A 66 5.48 -18.04 4.56
CA GLU A 66 6.39 -17.53 3.55
C GLU A 66 5.81 -17.76 2.15
N TYR A 67 6.14 -16.86 1.21
CA TYR A 67 5.75 -17.06 -0.18
C TYR A 67 6.39 -18.32 -0.76
N LYS A 68 5.55 -19.17 -1.33
CA LYS A 68 5.98 -20.27 -2.20
C LYS A 68 5.64 -19.94 -3.65
N LYS A 69 6.32 -20.58 -4.59
CA LYS A 69 5.97 -20.46 -6.01
C LYS A 69 4.50 -20.87 -6.18
N ASP A 70 3.72 -20.00 -6.84
CA ASP A 70 2.29 -20.19 -7.09
C ASP A 70 1.37 -20.17 -5.84
N ASP A 71 1.75 -19.44 -4.79
CA ASP A 71 0.97 -19.32 -3.55
C ASP A 71 -0.26 -18.42 -3.70
N ASN A 72 -1.32 -18.98 -4.28
CA ASN A 72 -2.61 -18.29 -4.42
C ASN A 72 -3.24 -17.91 -3.07
N TYR A 73 -2.83 -18.52 -1.95
CA TYR A 73 -3.39 -18.24 -0.62
C TYR A 73 -3.12 -16.82 -0.16
N ILE A 74 -1.87 -16.35 -0.33
CA ILE A 74 -1.49 -14.99 0.06
C ILE A 74 -2.09 -13.99 -0.94
N TYR A 75 -1.91 -14.21 -2.24
CA TYR A 75 -2.38 -13.28 -3.27
C TYR A 75 -3.90 -13.08 -3.28
N ALA A 76 -4.70 -14.09 -2.90
CA ALA A 76 -6.15 -13.97 -2.81
C ALA A 76 -6.60 -13.05 -1.66
N ARG A 77 -5.78 -12.90 -0.62
CA ARG A 77 -6.09 -12.19 0.62
C ARG A 77 -5.39 -10.83 0.76
N VAL A 78 -4.60 -10.44 -0.24
CA VAL A 78 -3.89 -9.16 -0.25
C VAL A 78 -4.39 -8.28 -1.39
N GLY A 79 -4.68 -7.03 -1.08
CA GLY A 79 -4.86 -5.97 -2.06
C GLY A 79 -3.61 -5.08 -2.10
N ALA A 80 -3.08 -4.82 -3.29
CA ALA A 80 -1.88 -4.01 -3.41
C ALA A 80 -2.04 -2.95 -4.51
N LEU A 81 -1.66 -1.73 -4.17
CA LEU A 81 -1.42 -0.63 -5.09
C LEU A 81 0.01 -0.16 -4.86
N ILE A 82 0.92 -0.57 -5.74
CA ILE A 82 2.34 -0.23 -5.68
C ILE A 82 2.69 0.47 -6.98
N GLU A 83 3.16 1.71 -6.87
CA GLU A 83 3.42 2.61 -8.02
C GLU A 83 2.15 3.00 -8.80
N GLU A 84 2.32 3.35 -10.09
CA GLU A 84 1.20 3.75 -10.92
C GLU A 84 0.30 2.57 -11.29
N PRO A 85 -1.03 2.74 -11.23
CA PRO A 85 -1.96 1.68 -11.59
C PRO A 85 -1.83 1.29 -13.07
N ALA A 86 -1.52 0.03 -13.33
CA ALA A 86 -1.45 -0.52 -14.68
C ALA A 86 -2.85 -0.97 -15.14
N PHE A 87 -3.38 -0.32 -16.18
CA PHE A 87 -4.63 -0.66 -16.81
C PHE A 87 -4.47 -0.94 -18.29
N TYR A 88 -5.40 -1.68 -18.85
CA TYR A 88 -5.59 -1.77 -20.29
C TYR A 88 -6.26 -0.47 -20.78
N PRO A 89 -5.52 0.46 -21.43
CA PRO A 89 -5.99 1.83 -21.66
C PRO A 89 -7.18 1.92 -22.63
N TYR A 90 -7.31 0.95 -23.54
CA TYR A 90 -8.40 0.86 -24.50
C TYR A 90 -9.65 0.11 -23.98
N MET A 91 -9.54 -0.56 -22.85
CA MET A 91 -10.68 -1.12 -22.13
C MET A 91 -11.36 -0.03 -21.30
N THR A 92 -12.66 -0.21 -21.05
CA THR A 92 -13.42 0.63 -20.09
C THR A 92 -13.01 0.29 -18.65
N GLY A 93 -13.36 1.15 -17.68
CA GLY A 93 -13.20 0.83 -16.27
C GLY A 93 -13.86 -0.50 -15.92
N ARG A 94 -15.12 -0.69 -16.36
CA ARG A 94 -15.86 -1.95 -16.19
C ARG A 94 -15.08 -3.16 -16.74
N GLN A 95 -14.55 -3.05 -17.95
CA GLN A 95 -13.82 -4.17 -18.57
C GLN A 95 -12.51 -4.50 -17.84
N ASN A 96 -11.78 -3.49 -17.35
CA ASN A 96 -10.59 -3.70 -16.54
C ASN A 96 -10.94 -4.45 -15.24
N VAL A 97 -11.99 -4.01 -14.52
CA VAL A 97 -12.44 -4.69 -13.29
C VAL A 97 -12.93 -6.12 -13.59
N GLU A 98 -13.72 -6.31 -14.66
CA GLU A 98 -14.18 -7.64 -15.08
C GLU A 98 -13.04 -8.58 -15.42
N TYR A 99 -11.97 -8.07 -16.05
CA TYR A 99 -10.78 -8.86 -16.36
C TYR A 99 -10.11 -9.38 -15.08
N ILE A 100 -9.86 -8.50 -14.09
CA ILE A 100 -9.25 -8.89 -12.80
C ILE A 100 -10.18 -9.81 -12.01
N ARG A 101 -11.51 -9.52 -11.99
CA ARG A 101 -12.49 -10.38 -11.36
C ARG A 101 -12.41 -11.82 -11.88
N LYS A 102 -12.33 -11.99 -13.21
CA LYS A 102 -12.20 -13.33 -13.83
C LYS A 102 -10.89 -14.02 -13.44
N LEU A 103 -9.77 -13.30 -13.45
CA LEU A 103 -8.48 -13.84 -13.01
C LEU A 103 -8.52 -14.32 -11.55
N ARG A 104 -9.16 -13.55 -10.67
CA ARG A 104 -9.34 -13.90 -9.25
C ARG A 104 -10.49 -14.89 -9.01
N LYS A 105 -11.23 -15.30 -10.04
CA LYS A 105 -12.40 -16.21 -9.97
C LYS A 105 -13.49 -15.72 -9.01
N LEU A 106 -13.68 -14.41 -8.91
CA LEU A 106 -14.67 -13.79 -8.02
C LEU A 106 -16.08 -13.77 -8.66
N PRO A 107 -17.15 -13.70 -7.85
CA PRO A 107 -18.52 -13.65 -8.34
C PRO A 107 -18.82 -12.33 -9.09
N LYS A 108 -19.86 -12.33 -9.94
CA LYS A 108 -20.25 -11.12 -10.73
C LYS A 108 -20.73 -9.96 -9.85
N SER A 109 -21.28 -10.23 -8.66
CA SER A 109 -21.73 -9.21 -7.69
C SER A 109 -20.65 -8.18 -7.35
N VAL A 110 -19.38 -8.58 -7.35
CA VAL A 110 -18.24 -7.70 -7.12
C VAL A 110 -18.17 -6.51 -8.08
N LEU A 111 -18.70 -6.63 -9.29
CA LEU A 111 -18.70 -5.52 -10.25
C LEU A 111 -19.52 -4.31 -9.78
N GLU A 112 -20.70 -4.54 -9.22
CA GLU A 112 -21.54 -3.45 -8.70
C GLU A 112 -20.96 -2.88 -7.39
N GLU A 113 -20.36 -3.72 -6.56
CA GLU A 113 -19.65 -3.28 -5.37
C GLU A 113 -18.50 -2.32 -5.74
N ILE A 114 -17.62 -2.72 -6.67
CA ILE A 114 -16.50 -1.88 -7.11
C ILE A 114 -16.99 -0.63 -7.86
N ARG A 115 -18.03 -0.75 -8.66
CA ARG A 115 -18.65 0.41 -9.32
C ARG A 115 -19.13 1.45 -8.32
N SER A 116 -19.79 1.01 -7.26
CA SER A 116 -20.26 1.88 -6.18
C SER A 116 -19.09 2.52 -5.43
N LEU A 117 -18.11 1.71 -5.04
CA LEU A 117 -16.93 2.13 -4.26
C LEU A 117 -16.09 3.17 -5.02
N THR A 118 -15.89 3.00 -6.32
CA THR A 118 -15.07 3.92 -7.13
C THR A 118 -15.73 5.27 -7.39
N GLY A 119 -17.06 5.36 -7.27
CA GLY A 119 -17.82 6.56 -7.58
C GLY A 119 -17.72 7.03 -9.05
N LEU A 120 -17.23 6.21 -9.97
CA LEU A 120 -16.94 6.59 -11.37
C LEU A 120 -18.20 6.85 -12.22
N LYS A 121 -19.40 6.46 -11.73
CA LYS A 121 -20.71 6.76 -12.38
C LYS A 121 -20.67 6.52 -13.91
N LYS A 122 -20.92 7.59 -14.69
CA LYS A 122 -20.90 7.53 -16.17
C LYS A 122 -19.52 7.24 -16.78
N ALA A 123 -18.45 7.46 -16.03
CA ALA A 123 -17.11 7.15 -16.50
C ALA A 123 -16.78 5.66 -16.46
N TRP A 124 -17.54 4.85 -15.70
CA TRP A 124 -17.38 3.40 -15.60
C TRP A 124 -17.33 2.69 -16.96
N ASP A 125 -18.13 3.15 -17.92
CA ASP A 125 -18.20 2.60 -19.28
C ASP A 125 -17.36 3.39 -20.31
N LYS A 126 -16.51 4.35 -19.87
CA LYS A 126 -15.54 5.03 -20.73
C LYS A 126 -14.20 4.32 -20.69
N GLN A 127 -13.43 4.41 -21.80
CA GLN A 127 -12.07 3.87 -21.87
C GLN A 127 -11.12 4.56 -20.87
N VAL A 128 -10.28 3.78 -20.19
CA VAL A 128 -9.37 4.27 -19.14
C VAL A 128 -8.34 5.28 -19.66
N LYS A 129 -7.99 5.24 -20.96
CA LYS A 129 -7.14 6.29 -21.57
C LYS A 129 -7.73 7.69 -21.48
N ARG A 130 -9.05 7.83 -21.25
CA ARG A 130 -9.75 9.12 -21.07
C ARG A 130 -9.95 9.50 -19.61
N TYR A 131 -9.42 8.72 -18.68
CA TYR A 131 -9.53 8.98 -17.25
C TYR A 131 -8.50 10.02 -16.81
N SER A 132 -8.92 10.92 -15.91
CA SER A 132 -7.97 11.73 -15.14
C SER A 132 -7.15 10.83 -14.20
N LEU A 133 -6.06 11.38 -13.65
CA LEU A 133 -5.24 10.66 -12.66
C LEU A 133 -6.09 10.20 -11.46
N GLY A 134 -6.90 11.09 -10.90
CA GLY A 134 -7.81 10.75 -9.78
C GLY A 134 -8.82 9.65 -10.14
N MET A 135 -9.37 9.64 -11.37
CA MET A 135 -10.26 8.55 -11.82
C MET A 135 -9.51 7.22 -11.92
N LYS A 136 -8.28 7.22 -12.40
CA LYS A 136 -7.41 6.03 -12.44
C LYS A 136 -7.13 5.54 -11.02
N MET A 137 -6.80 6.45 -10.10
CA MET A 137 -6.55 6.12 -8.71
C MET A 137 -7.78 5.49 -8.04
N ARG A 138 -8.97 6.08 -8.21
CA ARG A 138 -10.23 5.51 -7.69
C ARG A 138 -10.50 4.10 -8.25
N LEU A 139 -10.25 3.87 -9.54
CA LEU A 139 -10.39 2.55 -10.16
C LEU A 139 -9.39 1.54 -9.56
N ALA A 140 -8.12 1.94 -9.37
CA ALA A 140 -7.07 1.10 -8.80
C ALA A 140 -7.40 0.70 -7.35
N LEU A 141 -7.81 1.66 -6.54
CA LEU A 141 -8.26 1.41 -5.17
C LEU A 141 -9.44 0.44 -5.15
N GLY A 142 -10.45 0.63 -6.03
CA GLY A 142 -11.54 -0.33 -6.16
C GLY A 142 -11.06 -1.75 -6.44
N ILE A 143 -10.08 -1.93 -7.33
CA ILE A 143 -9.47 -3.24 -7.62
C ILE A 143 -8.70 -3.80 -6.41
N CYS A 144 -8.00 -2.96 -5.65
CA CYS A 144 -7.30 -3.38 -4.42
C CYS A 144 -8.26 -3.94 -3.36
N PHE A 145 -9.45 -3.38 -3.25
CA PHE A 145 -10.47 -3.84 -2.30
C PHE A 145 -11.26 -5.07 -2.79
N MET A 146 -11.07 -5.48 -4.05
CA MET A 146 -11.80 -6.59 -4.65
C MET A 146 -11.48 -7.92 -3.96
N GLY A 147 -12.52 -8.64 -3.52
CA GLY A 147 -12.38 -9.97 -2.92
C GLY A 147 -12.05 -9.95 -1.43
N GLU A 148 -12.39 -8.88 -0.75
CA GLU A 148 -12.29 -8.73 0.72
C GLU A 148 -10.88 -9.04 1.26
N PRO A 149 -9.85 -8.28 0.86
CA PRO A 149 -8.50 -8.51 1.32
C PRO A 149 -8.40 -8.32 2.85
N GLU A 150 -7.58 -9.15 3.49
CA GLU A 150 -7.25 -9.06 4.92
C GLU A 150 -6.01 -8.18 5.17
N PHE A 151 -5.23 -7.92 4.11
CA PHE A 151 -4.09 -7.02 4.14
C PHE A 151 -4.08 -6.12 2.91
N LEU A 152 -3.85 -4.83 3.12
CA LEU A 152 -3.72 -3.81 2.07
C LEU A 152 -2.32 -3.21 2.09
N ILE A 153 -1.69 -3.11 0.93
CA ILE A 153 -0.43 -2.39 0.71
C ILE A 153 -0.70 -1.26 -0.28
N LEU A 154 -0.55 -0.01 0.16
CA LEU A 154 -0.91 1.17 -0.61
C LEU A 154 0.28 2.13 -0.67
N ASP A 155 0.93 2.22 -1.84
CA ASP A 155 2.04 3.14 -2.07
C ASP A 155 1.51 4.47 -2.64
N GLU A 156 1.60 5.53 -1.84
CA GLU A 156 1.18 6.90 -2.17
C GLU A 156 -0.27 6.99 -2.74
N PRO A 157 -1.29 6.34 -2.13
CA PRO A 157 -2.64 6.23 -2.73
C PRO A 157 -3.41 7.54 -2.76
N MET A 158 -2.95 8.57 -2.04
CA MET A 158 -3.56 9.90 -2.00
C MET A 158 -3.11 10.78 -3.18
N ASN A 159 -2.07 10.38 -3.91
CA ASN A 159 -1.55 11.14 -5.03
C ASN A 159 -2.58 11.26 -6.16
N GLY A 160 -2.82 12.49 -6.60
CA GLY A 160 -3.75 12.80 -7.69
C GLY A 160 -5.23 12.73 -7.31
N LEU A 161 -5.56 12.50 -6.04
CA LEU A 161 -6.92 12.69 -5.53
C LEU A 161 -7.14 14.16 -5.16
N ASP A 162 -8.38 14.63 -5.35
CA ASP A 162 -8.88 15.88 -4.81
C ASP A 162 -9.14 15.76 -3.29
N PRO A 163 -9.31 16.86 -2.55
CA PRO A 163 -9.55 16.79 -1.10
C PRO A 163 -10.72 15.88 -0.71
N ASP A 164 -11.82 15.90 -1.46
CA ASP A 164 -12.98 15.03 -1.24
C ASP A 164 -12.61 13.55 -1.46
N GLY A 165 -11.75 13.27 -2.44
CA GLY A 165 -11.23 11.94 -2.71
C GLY A 165 -10.34 11.41 -1.60
N ILE A 166 -9.46 12.26 -1.04
CA ILE A 166 -8.62 11.94 0.12
C ILE A 166 -9.49 11.65 1.34
N PHE A 167 -10.47 12.51 1.62
CA PHE A 167 -11.41 12.30 2.72
C PHE A 167 -12.15 10.96 2.58
N THR A 168 -12.71 10.69 1.39
CA THR A 168 -13.43 9.44 1.11
C THR A 168 -12.53 8.21 1.28
N LEU A 169 -11.27 8.29 0.82
CA LEU A 169 -10.29 7.21 1.00
C LEU A 169 -10.00 6.97 2.48
N LYS A 170 -9.77 8.01 3.28
CA LYS A 170 -9.50 7.89 4.72
C LYS A 170 -10.65 7.20 5.44
N GLU A 171 -11.90 7.62 5.19
CA GLU A 171 -13.08 6.99 5.79
C GLU A 171 -13.22 5.51 5.38
N LEU A 172 -12.92 5.19 4.13
CA LEU A 172 -12.93 3.81 3.65
C LEU A 172 -11.86 2.95 4.36
N LEU A 173 -10.64 3.48 4.51
CA LEU A 173 -9.54 2.77 5.18
C LEU A 173 -9.82 2.57 6.68
N LYS A 174 -10.40 3.57 7.37
CA LYS A 174 -10.85 3.45 8.76
C LYS A 174 -11.89 2.34 8.92
N LYS A 175 -12.90 2.32 8.04
CA LYS A 175 -13.92 1.27 8.03
C LYS A 175 -13.31 -0.11 7.79
N LYS A 176 -12.39 -0.26 6.83
CA LYS A 176 -11.69 -1.53 6.57
C LYS A 176 -10.86 -1.99 7.77
N LYS A 177 -10.22 -1.06 8.49
CA LYS A 177 -9.55 -1.38 9.75
C LYS A 177 -10.54 -1.91 10.80
N GLU A 178 -11.72 -1.28 10.95
CA GLU A 178 -12.78 -1.75 11.86
C GLU A 178 -13.26 -3.16 11.49
N ASP A 179 -13.27 -3.50 10.18
CA ASP A 179 -13.52 -4.85 9.67
C ASP A 179 -12.35 -5.83 9.94
N GLY A 180 -11.27 -5.38 10.60
CA GLY A 180 -10.10 -6.19 10.96
C GLY A 180 -9.04 -6.31 9.88
N VAL A 181 -9.09 -5.50 8.82
CA VAL A 181 -8.08 -5.44 7.76
C VAL A 181 -6.83 -4.73 8.28
N THR A 182 -5.65 -5.32 8.01
CA THR A 182 -4.37 -4.66 8.27
C THR A 182 -4.00 -3.80 7.06
N ILE A 183 -3.45 -2.61 7.27
CA ILE A 183 -3.15 -1.68 6.19
C ILE A 183 -1.73 -1.13 6.36
N LEU A 184 -0.91 -1.24 5.32
CA LEU A 184 0.36 -0.55 5.19
C LEU A 184 0.21 0.52 4.12
N ILE A 185 0.37 1.79 4.49
CA ILE A 185 0.20 2.92 3.57
C ILE A 185 1.43 3.82 3.61
N SER A 186 1.98 4.16 2.46
CA SER A 186 2.97 5.23 2.35
C SER A 186 2.29 6.54 1.96
N SER A 187 2.79 7.66 2.46
CA SER A 187 2.43 9.00 1.99
C SER A 187 3.51 10.00 2.36
N HIS A 188 3.66 11.04 1.53
CA HIS A 188 4.41 12.24 1.86
C HIS A 188 3.55 13.32 2.55
N LEU A 189 2.23 13.11 2.62
CA LEU A 189 1.26 13.98 3.30
C LEU A 189 1.19 13.57 4.78
N LEU A 190 2.13 14.08 5.60
CA LEU A 190 2.30 13.64 6.99
C LEU A 190 1.04 13.87 7.83
N LEU A 191 0.37 15.02 7.67
CA LEU A 191 -0.86 15.32 8.42
C LEU A 191 -1.98 14.34 8.10
N GLU A 192 -2.13 13.93 6.84
CA GLU A 192 -3.14 12.93 6.45
C GLU A 192 -2.84 11.55 7.05
N LEU A 193 -1.54 11.19 7.15
CA LEU A 193 -1.13 9.96 7.84
C LEU A 193 -1.37 10.04 9.34
N GLN A 194 -1.12 11.20 9.97
CA GLN A 194 -1.36 11.43 11.40
C GLN A 194 -2.83 11.18 11.79
N GLU A 195 -3.77 11.55 10.91
CA GLU A 195 -5.20 11.34 11.16
C GLU A 195 -5.67 9.89 10.91
N LEU A 196 -4.85 9.09 10.24
CA LEU A 196 -5.26 7.78 9.73
C LEU A 196 -4.55 6.60 10.41
N ALA A 197 -3.23 6.67 10.58
CA ALA A 197 -2.42 5.54 11.02
C ALA A 197 -2.48 5.36 12.55
N ASP A 198 -2.31 4.11 13.00
CA ASP A 198 -2.15 3.77 14.41
C ASP A 198 -0.68 3.79 14.83
N GLU A 199 0.20 3.41 13.90
CA GLU A 199 1.64 3.35 14.11
C GLU A 199 2.38 3.90 12.90
N PHE A 200 3.57 4.47 13.13
CA PHE A 200 4.46 4.99 12.09
C PHE A 200 5.74 4.18 12.01
N ILE A 201 6.16 3.89 10.79
CA ILE A 201 7.41 3.21 10.45
C ILE A 201 8.26 4.19 9.65
N PHE A 202 9.40 4.59 10.22
CA PHE A 202 10.34 5.52 9.58
C PHE A 202 11.45 4.74 8.89
N LEU A 203 11.53 4.89 7.57
CA LEU A 203 12.53 4.24 6.72
C LEU A 203 13.55 5.26 6.23
N LYS A 204 14.85 5.01 6.48
CA LYS A 204 15.95 5.86 6.04
C LYS A 204 17.08 5.01 5.46
N GLU A 205 17.50 5.33 4.23
CA GLU A 205 18.62 4.66 3.57
C GLU A 205 18.55 3.13 3.57
N GLY A 206 17.33 2.59 3.46
CA GLY A 206 17.06 1.15 3.45
C GLY A 206 16.94 0.49 4.83
N GLU A 207 16.92 1.25 5.91
CA GLU A 207 16.81 0.76 7.29
C GLU A 207 15.56 1.28 7.98
N VAL A 208 14.90 0.47 8.80
CA VAL A 208 13.85 0.93 9.72
C VAL A 208 14.54 1.58 10.92
N VAL A 209 14.47 2.90 10.99
CA VAL A 209 15.18 3.67 12.03
C VAL A 209 14.32 3.96 13.26
N LYS A 210 13.01 3.93 13.10
CA LYS A 210 12.05 4.13 14.21
C LYS A 210 10.71 3.51 13.88
N VAL A 211 10.06 2.93 14.87
CA VAL A 211 8.65 2.56 14.87
C VAL A 211 8.04 3.16 16.13
N CYS A 212 6.90 3.85 16.00
CA CYS A 212 6.22 4.44 17.15
C CYS A 212 4.69 4.44 16.95
N GLU A 213 3.95 4.47 18.05
CA GLU A 213 2.50 4.66 18.06
C GLU A 213 2.13 6.11 17.67
N ASN A 214 0.88 6.33 17.31
CA ASN A 214 0.36 7.64 16.93
C ASN A 214 -0.03 8.48 18.19
N ASP A 215 0.90 8.59 19.11
CA ASP A 215 0.82 9.44 20.31
C ASP A 215 1.83 10.62 20.26
N VAL A 216 2.51 10.76 19.13
CA VAL A 216 3.57 11.75 18.87
C VAL A 216 3.19 12.67 17.72
N ASN A 217 3.76 13.89 17.68
CA ASN A 217 3.66 14.72 16.49
C ASN A 217 4.59 14.17 15.40
N ILE A 218 3.99 13.69 14.31
CA ILE A 218 4.71 13.04 13.21
C ILE A 218 5.73 13.97 12.52
N GLU A 219 5.42 15.30 12.43
CA GLU A 219 6.32 16.28 11.81
C GLU A 219 7.57 16.51 12.65
N ASP A 220 7.44 16.51 13.99
CA ASP A 220 8.58 16.65 14.88
C ASP A 220 9.51 15.45 14.76
N VAL A 221 8.95 14.23 14.77
CA VAL A 221 9.72 13.00 14.57
C VAL A 221 10.38 12.95 13.18
N TYR A 222 9.66 13.37 12.14
CA TYR A 222 10.21 13.47 10.78
C TYR A 222 11.39 14.42 10.72
N ASN A 223 11.27 15.61 11.33
CA ASN A 223 12.33 16.61 11.36
C ASN A 223 13.56 16.11 12.14
N GLU A 224 13.36 15.44 13.27
CA GLU A 224 14.43 14.81 14.06
C GLU A 224 15.23 13.80 13.22
N ILE A 225 14.53 12.89 12.52
CA ILE A 225 15.17 11.79 11.77
C ILE A 225 15.85 12.29 10.50
N TYR A 226 15.21 13.21 9.76
CA TYR A 226 15.63 13.54 8.40
C TYR A 226 16.27 14.91 8.22
N LYS A 227 15.99 15.93 9.08
CA LYS A 227 16.48 17.31 8.91
C LYS A 227 17.59 17.72 9.88
N ASN A 228 17.72 17.10 11.07
CA ASN A 228 18.69 17.53 12.07
C ASN A 228 20.16 17.19 11.76
N ARG A 229 20.50 16.55 10.63
CA ARG A 229 21.89 16.34 10.20
C ARG A 229 22.47 17.47 9.35
N GLU A 230 21.67 18.43 8.86
CA GLU A 230 22.20 19.56 8.08
C GLU A 230 22.81 20.69 8.93
N LYS A 231 22.73 20.62 10.27
CA LYS A 231 23.30 21.63 11.18
C LYS A 231 24.69 21.29 11.73
N SER A 232 25.34 20.22 11.24
CA SER A 232 26.65 19.75 11.74
C SER A 232 27.72 19.70 10.63
N LEU A 233 27.70 20.64 9.69
CA LEU A 233 28.77 20.88 8.71
C LEU A 233 29.13 22.36 8.69
#